data_49407a2e977c26b8ff2e00045be8d76d
#
_entry.id   49407a2e977c26b8ff2e00045be8d76d
#
_cell.length_a   1.000
_cell.length_b   1.000
_cell.length_c   1.000
_cell.angle_alpha   90.00
_cell.angle_beta   90.00
_cell.angle_gamma   90.00
#
_symmetry.space_group_name_H-M   'P 1'
#
loop_
_entity.id
_entity.type
_entity.pdbx_description
1 polymer ?
#
loop_
_entity_poly.entity_id
_entity_poly.type
_entity_poly.pdbx_seq_one_letter_code
_entity_poly.pdbx_strand_id
1 'polypeptide(L)'
;MTPEQRLLSGVAKTVFRLNGQFLAVGEALARPAGLTAAWWQVLGAVLDEPRSVADIARKVGVTRQSVQRVADLLVERGLAEYRPNPAHRRAKLVCPTDQGHAAVGRIAPSHAAFAQQLVDKLGSGELQQILDDLTQLSEVLDALVPTTAVDD
;
A
#
# COMPACT_ATOMS: atom_id res chain seq x y z
N MET A 1 -19.03 -17.76 -22.54
CA MET A 1 -18.73 -17.10 -21.27
C MET A 1 -20.00 -17.04 -20.42
N THR A 2 -19.95 -17.65 -19.23
CA THR A 2 -21.09 -17.64 -18.30
C THR A 2 -21.31 -16.25 -17.68
N PRO A 3 -22.48 -15.98 -17.07
CA PRO A 3 -22.71 -14.75 -16.31
C PRO A 3 -21.64 -14.51 -15.23
N GLU A 4 -21.25 -15.55 -14.50
CA GLU A 4 -20.25 -15.48 -13.42
C GLU A 4 -18.86 -15.11 -13.97
N GLN A 5 -18.48 -15.68 -15.11
CA GLN A 5 -17.21 -15.32 -15.79
C GLN A 5 -17.20 -13.85 -16.23
N ARG A 6 -18.34 -13.33 -16.69
CA ARG A 6 -18.46 -11.91 -17.06
C ARG A 6 -18.32 -11.01 -15.84
N LEU A 7 -18.95 -11.38 -14.71
CA LEU A 7 -18.82 -10.64 -13.45
C LEU A 7 -17.39 -10.63 -12.94
N LEU A 8 -16.75 -11.79 -12.88
CA LEU A 8 -15.34 -11.90 -12.47
C LEU A 8 -14.43 -11.03 -13.35
N SER A 9 -14.59 -11.11 -14.66
CA SER A 9 -13.78 -10.31 -15.60
C SER A 9 -14.04 -8.81 -15.43
N GLY A 10 -15.28 -8.41 -15.19
CA GLY A 10 -15.65 -7.02 -14.94
C GLY A 10 -15.01 -6.48 -13.67
N VAL A 11 -15.11 -7.23 -12.57
CA VAL A 11 -14.47 -6.89 -11.29
C VAL A 11 -12.96 -6.76 -11.46
N ALA A 12 -12.32 -7.77 -12.04
CA ALA A 12 -10.85 -7.77 -12.23
C ALA A 12 -10.38 -6.56 -13.06
N LYS A 13 -11.03 -6.26 -14.17
CA LYS A 13 -10.69 -5.10 -15.01
C LYS A 13 -10.86 -3.78 -14.26
N THR A 14 -11.93 -3.66 -13.47
CA THR A 14 -12.19 -2.46 -12.67
C THR A 14 -11.13 -2.29 -11.59
N VAL A 15 -10.76 -3.36 -10.90
CA VAL A 15 -9.70 -3.34 -9.87
C VAL A 15 -8.35 -2.95 -10.47
N PHE A 16 -7.97 -3.51 -11.63
CA PHE A 16 -6.73 -3.12 -12.30
C PHE A 16 -6.71 -1.64 -12.70
N ARG A 17 -7.83 -1.13 -13.20
CA ARG A 17 -7.98 0.30 -13.51
C ARG A 17 -7.88 1.15 -12.25
N LEU A 18 -8.57 0.79 -11.17
CA LEU A 18 -8.52 1.49 -9.89
C LEU A 18 -7.09 1.53 -9.34
N ASN A 19 -6.35 0.42 -9.44
CA ASN A 19 -4.96 0.38 -9.01
C ASN A 19 -4.12 1.45 -9.73
N GLY A 20 -4.23 1.57 -11.05
CA GLY A 20 -3.55 2.60 -11.82
C GLY A 20 -3.97 4.02 -11.41
N GLN A 21 -5.25 4.24 -11.17
CA GLN A 21 -5.79 5.53 -10.73
C GLN A 21 -5.27 5.90 -9.33
N PHE A 22 -5.28 4.98 -8.38
CA PHE A 22 -4.73 5.22 -7.04
C PHE A 22 -3.22 5.45 -7.06
N LEU A 23 -2.48 4.75 -7.90
CA LEU A 23 -1.04 5.02 -8.07
C LEU A 23 -0.80 6.43 -8.61
N ALA A 24 -1.58 6.89 -9.58
CA ALA A 24 -1.49 8.25 -10.14
C ALA A 24 -1.81 9.32 -9.08
N VAL A 25 -2.86 9.10 -8.29
CA VAL A 25 -3.20 9.98 -7.14
C VAL A 25 -2.06 9.98 -6.13
N GLY A 26 -1.56 8.80 -5.77
CA GLY A 26 -0.43 8.65 -4.83
C GLY A 26 0.81 9.41 -5.29
N GLU A 27 1.17 9.33 -6.58
CA GLU A 27 2.29 10.10 -7.14
C GLU A 27 2.06 11.62 -7.05
N ALA A 28 0.86 12.09 -7.39
CA ALA A 28 0.54 13.51 -7.34
C ALA A 28 0.59 14.06 -5.91
N LEU A 29 0.15 13.29 -4.91
CA LEU A 29 0.17 13.69 -3.51
C LEU A 29 1.56 13.56 -2.87
N ALA A 30 2.34 12.55 -3.24
CA ALA A 30 3.64 12.27 -2.65
C ALA A 30 4.76 13.16 -3.19
N ARG A 31 4.69 13.54 -4.46
CA ARG A 31 5.75 14.32 -5.15
C ARG A 31 6.13 15.63 -4.44
N PRO A 32 5.20 16.49 -3.99
CA PRO A 32 5.54 17.71 -3.26
C PRO A 32 6.27 17.46 -1.94
N ALA A 33 6.11 16.27 -1.34
CA ALA A 33 6.82 15.86 -0.13
C ALA A 33 8.19 15.20 -0.42
N GLY A 34 8.59 15.11 -1.69
CA GLY A 34 9.83 14.47 -2.11
C GLY A 34 9.76 12.94 -2.12
N LEU A 35 8.56 12.38 -2.13
CA LEU A 35 8.34 10.92 -2.15
C LEU A 35 7.74 10.48 -3.50
N THR A 36 7.92 9.20 -3.81
CA THR A 36 7.14 8.50 -4.83
C THR A 36 5.95 7.80 -4.17
N ALA A 37 4.95 7.38 -4.95
CA ALA A 37 3.85 6.57 -4.43
C ALA A 37 4.35 5.29 -3.77
N ALA A 38 5.34 4.61 -4.38
CA ALA A 38 5.93 3.39 -3.83
C ALA A 38 6.64 3.63 -2.49
N TRP A 39 7.37 4.73 -2.36
CA TRP A 39 8.02 5.11 -1.11
C TRP A 39 7.00 5.41 -0.01
N TRP A 40 5.95 6.13 -0.36
CA TRP A 40 4.86 6.41 0.58
C TRP A 40 4.14 5.14 1.04
N GLN A 41 3.90 4.18 0.12
CA GLN A 41 3.30 2.89 0.48
C GLN A 41 4.16 2.11 1.49
N VAL A 42 5.46 2.03 1.27
CA VAL A 42 6.37 1.30 2.17
C VAL A 42 6.49 2.01 3.52
N LEU A 43 6.69 3.33 3.53
CA LEU A 43 6.72 4.12 4.78
C LEU A 43 5.39 4.02 5.53
N GLY A 44 4.27 4.14 4.82
CA GLY A 44 2.94 4.03 5.42
C GLY A 44 2.69 2.67 6.09
N ALA A 45 3.26 1.61 5.53
CA ALA A 45 3.14 0.27 6.09
C ALA A 45 3.89 0.06 7.42
N VAL A 46 4.82 0.95 7.77
CA VAL A 46 5.66 0.84 8.98
C VAL A 46 5.50 2.03 9.96
N LEU A 47 4.57 2.94 9.70
CA LEU A 47 4.37 4.10 10.59
C LEU A 47 3.83 3.71 11.97
N ASP A 48 2.96 2.73 12.02
CA ASP A 48 2.35 2.22 13.24
C ASP A 48 3.28 1.30 14.04
N GLU A 49 4.00 0.43 13.32
CA GLU A 49 4.98 -0.49 13.90
C GLU A 49 6.02 -0.91 12.84
N PRO A 50 7.26 -1.20 13.27
CA PRO A 50 8.28 -1.77 12.39
C PRO A 50 7.83 -3.11 11.81
N ARG A 51 8.18 -3.38 10.54
CA ARG A 51 7.84 -4.62 9.83
C ARG A 51 9.01 -5.13 9.02
N SER A 52 9.05 -6.45 8.82
CA SER A 52 9.96 -7.06 7.85
C SER A 52 9.54 -6.73 6.41
N VAL A 53 10.47 -6.83 5.47
CA VAL A 53 10.16 -6.68 4.03
C VAL A 53 9.05 -7.64 3.59
N ALA A 54 9.07 -8.90 4.07
CA ALA A 54 8.04 -9.87 3.77
C ALA A 54 6.64 -9.44 4.26
N ASP A 55 6.55 -8.91 5.48
CA ASP A 55 5.29 -8.43 6.06
C ASP A 55 4.77 -7.20 5.32
N ILE A 56 5.66 -6.27 4.95
CA ILE A 56 5.29 -5.11 4.13
C ILE A 56 4.74 -5.56 2.77
N ALA A 57 5.42 -6.50 2.11
CA ALA A 57 5.00 -7.02 0.81
C ALA A 57 3.59 -7.62 0.86
N ARG A 58 3.29 -8.41 1.90
CA ARG A 58 1.95 -8.96 2.12
C ARG A 58 0.91 -7.87 2.37
N LYS A 59 1.24 -6.88 3.20
CA LYS A 59 0.33 -5.78 3.56
C LYS A 59 0.00 -4.89 2.37
N VAL A 60 0.99 -4.59 1.54
CA VAL A 60 0.83 -3.69 0.38
C VAL A 60 0.36 -4.45 -0.88
N GLY A 61 0.57 -5.76 -0.93
CA GLY A 61 0.18 -6.58 -2.09
C GLY A 61 1.16 -6.48 -3.26
N VAL A 62 2.46 -6.34 -2.96
CA VAL A 62 3.54 -6.29 -3.96
C VAL A 62 4.60 -7.35 -3.63
N THR A 63 5.59 -7.52 -4.52
CA THR A 63 6.65 -8.52 -4.33
C THR A 63 7.64 -8.10 -3.25
N ARG A 64 8.27 -9.07 -2.58
CA ARG A 64 9.37 -8.82 -1.63
C ARG A 64 10.52 -8.08 -2.28
N GLN A 65 10.89 -8.47 -3.51
CA GLN A 65 11.97 -7.82 -4.26
C GLN A 65 11.68 -6.33 -4.49
N SER A 66 10.45 -5.97 -4.84
CA SER A 66 10.02 -4.59 -5.02
C SER A 66 10.12 -3.80 -3.72
N VAL A 67 9.64 -4.36 -2.61
CA VAL A 67 9.74 -3.74 -1.28
C VAL A 67 11.19 -3.61 -0.84
N GLN A 68 12.03 -4.64 -1.03
CA GLN A 68 13.45 -4.59 -0.65
C GLN A 68 14.17 -3.44 -1.36
N ARG A 69 13.94 -3.29 -2.65
CA ARG A 69 14.51 -2.18 -3.43
C ARG A 69 14.08 -0.82 -2.90
N VAL A 70 12.80 -0.64 -2.61
CA VAL A 70 12.28 0.61 -2.07
C VAL A 70 12.82 0.87 -0.66
N ALA A 71 12.84 -0.14 0.21
CA ALA A 71 13.38 -0.04 1.56
C ALA A 71 14.87 0.38 1.54
N ASP A 72 15.68 -0.22 0.67
CA ASP A 72 17.10 0.15 0.52
C ASP A 72 17.25 1.62 0.09
N LEU A 73 16.44 2.10 -0.83
CA LEU A 73 16.42 3.52 -1.25
C LEU A 73 15.99 4.46 -0.12
N LEU A 74 14.99 4.08 0.66
CA LEU A 74 14.54 4.85 1.81
C LEU A 74 15.63 4.96 2.88
N VAL A 75 16.34 3.87 3.14
CA VAL A 75 17.48 3.85 4.08
C VAL A 75 18.62 4.73 3.56
N GLU A 76 18.95 4.63 2.29
CA GLU A 76 19.98 5.47 1.64
C GLU A 76 19.63 6.97 1.76
N ARG A 77 18.36 7.32 1.67
CA ARG A 77 17.87 8.70 1.78
C ARG A 77 17.64 9.17 3.23
N GLY A 78 17.89 8.32 4.22
CA GLY A 78 17.71 8.64 5.63
C GLY A 78 16.24 8.71 6.07
N LEU A 79 15.31 8.16 5.28
CA LEU A 79 13.87 8.14 5.58
C LEU A 79 13.44 6.90 6.36
N ALA A 80 14.24 5.85 6.31
CA ALA A 80 14.06 4.62 7.06
C ALA A 80 15.41 4.11 7.58
N GLU A 81 15.35 3.16 8.50
CA GLU A 81 16.51 2.43 9.01
C GLU A 81 16.17 0.96 9.17
N TYR A 82 17.16 0.10 9.10
CA TYR A 82 17.00 -1.31 9.45
C TYR A 82 17.31 -1.52 10.92
N ARG A 83 16.47 -2.31 11.59
CA ARG A 83 16.69 -2.75 12.97
C ARG A 83 16.68 -4.26 13.07
N PRO A 84 17.39 -4.84 14.09
CA PRO A 84 17.30 -6.28 14.35
C PRO A 84 15.85 -6.71 14.59
N ASN A 85 15.49 -7.89 14.06
CA ASN A 85 14.20 -8.51 14.30
C ASN A 85 14.35 -9.59 15.36
N PRO A 86 13.74 -9.45 16.57
CA PRO A 86 13.84 -10.46 17.62
C PRO A 86 13.25 -11.82 17.23
N ALA A 87 12.26 -11.82 16.32
CA ALA A 87 11.58 -13.03 15.87
C ALA A 87 12.36 -13.79 14.79
N HIS A 88 13.20 -13.09 14.01
CA HIS A 88 13.96 -13.65 12.88
C HIS A 88 15.32 -13.00 12.72
N ARG A 89 16.42 -13.74 12.95
CA ARG A 89 17.77 -13.19 12.86
C ARG A 89 18.18 -12.71 11.46
N ARG A 90 17.59 -13.27 10.39
CA ARG A 90 17.93 -12.94 9.00
C ARG A 90 17.06 -11.85 8.38
N ALA A 91 15.85 -11.65 8.91
CA ALA A 91 14.89 -10.68 8.40
C ALA A 91 14.91 -9.44 9.29
N LYS A 92 15.54 -8.37 8.82
CA LYS A 92 15.55 -7.07 9.52
C LYS A 92 14.19 -6.43 9.50
N LEU A 93 13.93 -5.57 10.48
CA LEU A 93 12.77 -4.70 10.52
C LEU A 93 13.07 -3.39 9.81
N VAL A 94 12.15 -2.93 8.99
CA VAL A 94 12.15 -1.58 8.40
C VAL A 94 11.43 -0.64 9.37
N CYS A 95 12.11 0.42 9.79
CA CYS A 95 11.59 1.43 10.72
C CYS A 95 11.68 2.80 10.07
N PRO A 96 10.64 3.65 10.17
CA PRO A 96 10.75 5.03 9.72
C PRO A 96 11.67 5.80 10.67
N THR A 97 12.47 6.73 10.11
CA THR A 97 13.22 7.73 10.88
C THR A 97 12.31 8.93 11.17
N ASP A 98 12.78 9.88 12.00
CA ASP A 98 12.08 11.14 12.18
C ASP A 98 11.89 11.89 10.87
N GLN A 99 12.87 11.82 9.96
CA GLN A 99 12.74 12.38 8.61
C GLN A 99 11.67 11.66 7.78
N GLY A 100 11.57 10.33 7.92
CA GLY A 100 10.53 9.54 7.26
C GLY A 100 9.14 9.91 7.76
N HIS A 101 8.96 10.02 9.07
CA HIS A 101 7.71 10.52 9.66
C HIS A 101 7.36 11.93 9.19
N ALA A 102 8.34 12.84 9.16
CA ALA A 102 8.13 14.21 8.71
C ALA A 102 7.74 14.26 7.22
N ALA A 103 8.37 13.44 6.37
CA ALA A 103 8.05 13.37 4.94
C ALA A 103 6.60 12.92 4.71
N VAL A 104 6.15 11.87 5.39
CA VAL A 104 4.75 11.43 5.30
C VAL A 104 3.81 12.49 5.89
N GLY A 105 4.20 13.13 6.98
CA GLY A 105 3.43 14.23 7.59
C GLY A 105 3.18 15.39 6.62
N ARG A 106 4.10 15.67 5.70
CA ARG A 106 3.91 16.70 4.67
C ARG A 106 2.84 16.36 3.64
N ILE A 107 2.52 15.08 3.46
CA ILE A 107 1.44 14.62 2.56
C ILE A 107 0.06 14.80 3.20
N ALA A 108 -0.03 14.75 4.52
CA ALA A 108 -1.29 14.68 5.25
C ALA A 108 -2.32 15.78 4.86
N PRO A 109 -1.95 17.06 4.71
CA PRO A 109 -2.93 18.09 4.31
C PRO A 109 -3.53 17.86 2.93
N SER A 110 -2.70 17.53 1.93
CA SER A 110 -3.15 17.25 0.56
C SER A 110 -3.97 15.97 0.49
N HIS A 111 -3.57 14.94 1.24
CA HIS A 111 -4.31 13.68 1.36
C HIS A 111 -5.71 13.92 1.97
N ALA A 112 -5.79 14.70 3.04
CA ALA A 112 -7.06 15.07 3.68
C ALA A 112 -7.97 15.86 2.72
N ALA A 113 -7.42 16.82 1.99
CA ALA A 113 -8.17 17.60 1.01
C ALA A 113 -8.70 16.72 -0.14
N PHE A 114 -7.89 15.80 -0.64
CA PHE A 114 -8.32 14.86 -1.67
C PHE A 114 -9.41 13.90 -1.16
N ALA A 115 -9.24 13.38 0.06
CA ALA A 115 -10.23 12.52 0.70
C ALA A 115 -11.59 13.25 0.85
N GLN A 116 -11.57 14.53 1.23
CA GLN A 116 -12.79 15.33 1.33
C GLN A 116 -13.47 15.52 -0.03
N GLN A 117 -12.70 15.80 -1.08
CA GLN A 117 -13.24 15.90 -2.44
C GLN A 117 -13.90 14.58 -2.88
N LEU A 118 -13.30 13.45 -2.57
CA LEU A 118 -13.84 12.13 -2.90
C LEU A 118 -15.17 11.89 -2.16
N VAL A 119 -15.22 12.19 -0.87
CA VAL A 119 -16.44 12.11 -0.06
C VAL A 119 -17.53 13.05 -0.57
N ASP A 120 -17.18 14.27 -0.96
CA ASP A 120 -18.14 15.26 -1.50
C ASP A 120 -18.78 14.76 -2.82
N LYS A 121 -18.04 13.97 -3.60
CA LYS A 121 -18.56 13.41 -4.87
C LYS A 121 -19.35 12.11 -4.71
N LEU A 122 -18.90 11.22 -3.84
CA LEU A 122 -19.47 9.89 -3.65
C LEU A 122 -20.46 9.83 -2.47
N GLY A 123 -20.19 10.57 -1.40
CA GLY A 123 -20.79 10.39 -0.10
C GLY A 123 -19.94 9.49 0.82
N SER A 124 -19.94 9.78 2.11
CA SER A 124 -19.15 9.00 3.10
C SER A 124 -19.67 7.57 3.25
N GLY A 125 -21.00 7.38 3.22
CA GLY A 125 -21.62 6.06 3.29
C GLY A 125 -21.29 5.18 2.09
N GLU A 126 -21.28 5.75 0.88
CA GLU A 126 -20.91 5.04 -0.35
C GLU A 126 -19.43 4.66 -0.34
N LEU A 127 -18.55 5.54 0.13
CA LEU A 127 -17.12 5.24 0.21
C LEU A 127 -16.86 4.12 1.24
N GLN A 128 -17.56 4.13 2.37
CA GLN A 128 -17.47 3.06 3.36
C GLN A 128 -17.93 1.72 2.78
N GLN A 129 -19.05 1.72 2.04
CA GLN A 129 -19.57 0.50 1.40
C GLN A 129 -18.57 -0.07 0.38
N ILE A 130 -17.94 0.79 -0.42
CA ILE A 130 -16.89 0.38 -1.37
C ILE A 130 -15.71 -0.27 -0.62
N LEU A 131 -15.28 0.33 0.49
CA LEU A 131 -14.20 -0.24 1.29
C LEU A 131 -14.57 -1.62 1.84
N ASP A 132 -15.79 -1.77 2.37
CA ASP A 132 -16.27 -3.04 2.91
C ASP A 132 -16.36 -4.11 1.82
N ASP A 133 -16.89 -3.77 0.64
CA ASP A 133 -17.01 -4.69 -0.50
C ASP A 133 -15.63 -5.13 -1.04
N LEU A 134 -14.69 -4.21 -1.17
CA LEU A 134 -13.31 -4.52 -1.59
C LEU A 134 -12.58 -5.37 -0.56
N THR A 135 -12.79 -5.10 0.72
CA THR A 135 -12.20 -5.88 1.82
C THR A 135 -12.74 -7.31 1.79
N GLN A 136 -14.04 -7.48 1.67
CA GLN A 136 -14.67 -8.80 1.56
C GLN A 136 -14.15 -9.57 0.34
N LEU A 137 -14.05 -8.90 -0.81
CA LEU A 137 -13.49 -9.52 -2.02
C LEU A 137 -12.05 -10.00 -1.80
N SER A 138 -11.22 -9.17 -1.16
CA SER A 138 -9.83 -9.51 -0.86
C SER A 138 -9.74 -10.75 0.06
N GLU A 139 -10.53 -10.80 1.13
CA GLU A 139 -10.55 -11.94 2.06
C GLU A 139 -10.97 -13.23 1.37
N VAL A 140 -11.97 -13.18 0.49
CA VAL A 140 -12.41 -14.36 -0.28
C VAL A 140 -11.32 -14.83 -1.26
N LEU A 141 -10.65 -13.90 -1.93
CA LEU A 141 -9.55 -14.25 -2.83
C LEU A 141 -8.39 -14.89 -2.08
N ASP A 142 -8.01 -14.38 -0.91
CA ASP A 142 -6.97 -14.99 -0.07
C ASP A 142 -7.32 -16.43 0.33
N ALA A 143 -8.59 -16.71 0.59
CA ALA A 143 -9.05 -18.05 0.92
C ALA A 143 -9.06 -19.01 -0.28
N LEU A 144 -9.30 -18.49 -1.49
CA LEU A 144 -9.36 -19.28 -2.72
C LEU A 144 -8.01 -19.52 -3.39
N VAL A 145 -7.07 -18.59 -3.24
CA VAL A 145 -5.72 -18.67 -3.80
C VAL A 145 -4.72 -18.70 -2.63
N PRO A 146 -4.29 -19.89 -2.17
CA PRO A 146 -3.27 -19.97 -1.11
C PRO A 146 -1.99 -19.25 -1.55
N THR A 147 -1.40 -18.50 -0.64
CA THR A 147 -0.26 -17.58 -0.82
C THR A 147 1.08 -18.31 -1.13
N THR A 148 1.09 -19.33 -1.96
CA THR A 148 2.31 -20.05 -2.35
C THR A 148 2.94 -19.52 -3.66
N ALA A 149 2.35 -18.52 -4.30
CA ALA A 149 2.74 -18.07 -5.63
C ALA A 149 3.60 -16.78 -5.66
N VAL A 150 3.99 -16.22 -4.53
CA VAL A 150 4.71 -14.93 -4.49
C VAL A 150 6.11 -15.06 -3.86
N ASP A 151 6.61 -16.26 -3.69
CA ASP A 151 7.90 -16.52 -3.02
C ASP A 151 9.10 -16.76 -3.99
N ASP A 152 9.02 -16.33 -5.26
CA ASP A 152 10.18 -16.34 -6.18
C ASP A 152 10.52 -14.92 -6.66
#